data_febe35de16522e38be59c6539c109c8f
#
_entry.id   febe35de16522e38be59c6539c109c8f
#
_cell.length_a   1.000
_cell.length_b   1.000
_cell.length_c   1.000
_cell.angle_alpha   90.00
_cell.angle_beta   90.00
_cell.angle_gamma   90.00
#
_symmetry.space_group_name_H-M   'P 1'
#
loop_
_entity.id
_entity.type
_entity.pdbx_description
1 polymer ?
#
loop_
_entity_poly.entity_id
_entity_poly.type
_entity_poly.pdbx_seq_one_letter_code
_entity_poly.pdbx_strand_id
1 'polypeptide(L)'
;MRDNNKLVLNSLKKSPKGLTAYQILNIVLKSKSIQPMTIYRALKDLTKNGLIHKTNKNKTFHLCNTTHFCNMTEAHEHNAVLAVCNDCGVAEELQTDLFSKIIKSIKSKKKFNFNNFNLEITTTCKECN
;
A
#
# COMPACT_ATOMS: atom_id res chain seq x y z
N MET A 1 10.03 2.47 -15.78
CA MET A 1 9.14 1.53 -15.04
C MET A 1 8.84 0.33 -15.93
N ARG A 2 8.90 -0.85 -15.36
CA ARG A 2 8.64 -2.09 -16.11
C ARG A 2 7.17 -2.17 -16.50
N ASP A 3 6.89 -2.78 -17.64
CA ASP A 3 5.51 -2.91 -18.14
C ASP A 3 4.61 -3.67 -17.17
N ASN A 4 5.16 -4.67 -16.49
CA ASN A 4 4.39 -5.44 -15.51
C ASN A 4 3.97 -4.58 -14.31
N ASN A 5 4.82 -3.67 -13.89
CA ASN A 5 4.48 -2.74 -12.82
C ASN A 5 3.34 -1.80 -13.25
N LYS A 6 3.36 -1.35 -14.49
CA LYS A 6 2.29 -0.52 -15.03
C LYS A 6 0.95 -1.25 -15.07
N LEU A 7 0.97 -2.54 -15.43
CA LEU A 7 -0.24 -3.36 -15.45
C LEU A 7 -0.84 -3.49 -14.05
N VAL A 8 -0.01 -3.71 -13.05
CA VAL A 8 -0.46 -3.79 -11.66
C VAL A 8 -1.06 -2.46 -11.20
N LEU A 9 -0.37 -1.36 -11.48
CA LEU A 9 -0.86 -0.03 -11.09
C LEU A 9 -2.20 0.29 -11.76
N ASN A 10 -2.35 -0.05 -13.04
CA ASN A 10 -3.61 0.18 -13.75
C ASN A 10 -4.75 -0.64 -13.16
N SER A 11 -4.47 -1.87 -12.75
CA SER A 11 -5.47 -2.71 -12.08
C SER A 11 -5.94 -2.07 -10.78
N LEU A 12 -5.02 -1.53 -9.99
CA LEU A 12 -5.33 -0.90 -8.73
C LEU A 12 -6.08 0.43 -8.89
N LYS A 13 -5.80 1.17 -9.95
CA LYS A 13 -6.52 2.42 -10.24
C LYS A 13 -8.01 2.22 -10.40
N LYS A 14 -8.43 1.05 -10.86
CA LYS A 14 -9.83 0.72 -11.09
C LYS A 14 -10.53 0.17 -9.85
N SER A 15 -9.83 -0.05 -8.76
CA SER A 15 -10.37 -0.71 -7.57
C SER A 15 -10.06 0.07 -6.31
N PRO A 16 -10.93 1.02 -5.90
CA PRO A 16 -10.69 1.81 -4.69
C PRO A 16 -10.66 0.99 -3.40
N LYS A 17 -11.27 -0.19 -3.41
CA LYS A 17 -11.25 -1.09 -2.24
C LYS A 17 -10.00 -1.95 -2.16
N GLY A 18 -9.10 -1.81 -3.13
CA GLY A 18 -7.89 -2.60 -3.20
C GLY A 18 -8.14 -3.99 -3.78
N LEU A 19 -7.05 -4.67 -4.08
CA LEU A 19 -7.10 -6.01 -4.66
C LEU A 19 -6.06 -6.90 -3.99
N THR A 20 -6.40 -8.17 -3.82
CA THR A 20 -5.42 -9.17 -3.42
C THR A 20 -4.50 -9.48 -4.60
N ALA A 21 -3.34 -10.10 -4.32
CA ALA A 21 -2.42 -10.51 -5.39
C ALA A 21 -3.12 -11.42 -6.41
N TYR A 22 -3.95 -12.33 -5.93
CA TYR A 22 -4.69 -13.25 -6.80
C TYR A 22 -5.67 -12.50 -7.72
N GLN A 23 -6.38 -11.52 -7.18
CA GLN A 23 -7.30 -10.71 -7.97
C GLN A 23 -6.57 -9.90 -9.04
N ILE A 24 -5.42 -9.33 -8.70
CA ILE A 24 -4.58 -8.60 -9.65
C ILE A 24 -4.13 -9.53 -10.77
N LEU A 25 -3.66 -10.72 -10.41
CA LEU A 25 -3.24 -11.71 -11.40
C LEU A 25 -4.37 -12.04 -12.37
N ASN A 26 -5.58 -12.27 -11.87
CA ASN A 26 -6.73 -12.60 -12.72
C ASN A 26 -7.06 -11.45 -13.69
N ILE A 27 -6.98 -10.21 -13.24
CA ILE A 27 -7.23 -9.06 -14.09
C ILE A 27 -6.19 -8.94 -15.20
N VAL A 28 -4.92 -9.11 -14.86
CA VAL A 28 -3.83 -9.02 -15.82
C VAL A 28 -3.89 -10.15 -16.84
N LEU A 29 -4.25 -11.35 -16.41
CA LEU A 29 -4.36 -12.52 -17.30
C LEU A 29 -5.42 -12.36 -18.40
N LYS A 30 -6.39 -11.49 -18.20
CA LYS A 30 -7.39 -11.20 -19.23
C LYS A 30 -6.81 -10.48 -20.44
N SER A 31 -5.73 -9.75 -20.25
CA SER A 31 -5.12 -8.95 -21.31
C SER A 31 -3.76 -9.44 -21.76
N LYS A 32 -3.09 -10.25 -20.95
CA LYS A 32 -1.73 -10.69 -21.23
C LYS A 32 -1.44 -12.01 -20.53
N SER A 33 -0.82 -12.94 -21.25
CA SER A 33 -0.32 -14.16 -20.61
C SER A 33 0.91 -13.84 -19.77
N ILE A 34 0.85 -14.15 -18.49
CA ILE A 34 1.92 -13.78 -17.56
C ILE A 34 2.04 -14.83 -16.47
N GLN A 35 3.26 -15.07 -16.00
CA GLN A 35 3.51 -16.00 -14.91
C GLN A 35 3.14 -15.37 -13.57
N PRO A 36 2.53 -16.14 -12.64
CA PRO A 36 2.21 -15.62 -11.31
C PRO A 36 3.38 -14.98 -10.59
N MET A 37 4.57 -15.57 -10.70
CA MET A 37 5.77 -15.02 -10.06
C MET A 37 6.11 -13.62 -10.54
N THR A 38 5.81 -13.32 -11.79
CA THR A 38 6.05 -11.99 -12.36
C THR A 38 5.20 -10.94 -11.64
N ILE A 39 3.93 -11.28 -11.36
CA ILE A 39 3.02 -10.38 -10.64
C ILE A 39 3.50 -10.19 -9.20
N TYR A 40 3.90 -11.26 -8.52
CA TYR A 40 4.40 -11.16 -7.15
C TYR A 40 5.67 -10.30 -7.06
N ARG A 41 6.57 -10.42 -8.04
CA ARG A 41 7.76 -9.57 -8.10
C ARG A 41 7.41 -8.11 -8.33
N ALA A 42 6.45 -7.84 -9.22
CA ALA A 42 5.98 -6.48 -9.47
C ALA A 42 5.39 -5.86 -8.21
N LEU A 43 4.56 -6.62 -7.49
CA LEU A 43 3.96 -6.16 -6.24
C LEU A 43 5.04 -5.85 -5.19
N LYS A 44 6.03 -6.71 -5.09
CA LYS A 44 7.14 -6.51 -4.15
C LYS A 44 7.93 -5.24 -4.48
N ASP A 45 8.25 -5.05 -5.75
CA ASP A 45 8.96 -3.85 -6.20
C ASP A 45 8.17 -2.58 -5.94
N LEU A 46 6.89 -2.58 -6.27
CA LEU A 46 6.03 -1.41 -6.09
C LEU A 46 5.84 -1.07 -4.61
N THR A 47 5.72 -2.09 -3.76
CA THR A 47 5.61 -1.89 -2.32
C THR A 47 6.91 -1.33 -1.76
N LYS A 48 8.03 -1.86 -2.18
CA LYS A 48 9.35 -1.40 -1.74
C LYS A 48 9.59 0.05 -2.13
N ASN A 49 9.12 0.45 -3.30
CA ASN A 49 9.28 1.81 -3.81
C ASN A 49 8.21 2.76 -3.28
N GLY A 50 7.27 2.29 -2.49
CA GLY A 50 6.25 3.12 -1.86
C GLY A 50 5.12 3.53 -2.77
N LEU A 51 4.98 2.94 -3.95
CA LEU A 51 3.91 3.27 -4.90
C LEU A 51 2.58 2.61 -4.54
N ILE A 52 2.64 1.51 -3.81
CA ILE A 52 1.45 0.81 -3.31
C ILE A 52 1.66 0.43 -1.85
N HIS A 53 0.55 0.23 -1.15
CA HIS A 53 0.56 -0.23 0.24
C HIS A 53 -0.22 -1.52 0.35
N LYS A 54 0.23 -2.42 1.22
CA LYS A 54 -0.45 -3.67 1.51
C LYS A 54 -1.09 -3.59 2.89
N THR A 55 -2.38 -3.90 2.99
CA THR A 55 -3.05 -3.99 4.29
C THR A 55 -2.84 -5.38 4.88
N ASN A 56 -2.59 -5.43 6.18
CA ASN A 56 -2.32 -6.70 6.86
C ASN A 56 -3.59 -7.50 7.09
N LYS A 57 -4.69 -6.84 7.36
CA LYS A 57 -5.95 -7.50 7.69
C LYS A 57 -6.51 -8.29 6.51
N ASN A 58 -6.61 -7.63 5.36
CA ASN A 58 -7.26 -8.22 4.19
C ASN A 58 -6.29 -8.70 3.13
N LYS A 59 -4.99 -8.49 3.33
CA LYS A 59 -3.95 -8.82 2.34
C LYS A 59 -4.20 -8.16 0.99
N THR A 60 -4.79 -6.97 0.99
CA THR A 60 -5.07 -6.22 -0.22
C THR A 60 -4.02 -5.15 -0.47
N PHE A 61 -3.81 -4.85 -1.75
CA PHE A 61 -2.88 -3.79 -2.17
C PHE A 61 -3.68 -2.57 -2.59
N HIS A 62 -3.18 -1.39 -2.25
CA HIS A 62 -3.81 -0.11 -2.54
C HIS A 62 -2.77 0.86 -3.09
N LEU A 63 -3.21 1.73 -4.00
CA LEU A 63 -2.33 2.78 -4.50
C LEU A 63 -1.99 3.76 -3.38
N CYS A 64 -0.74 4.25 -3.42
CA CYS A 64 -0.35 5.34 -2.54
C CYS A 64 -1.05 6.62 -3.00
N ASN A 65 -1.87 7.19 -2.13
CA ASN A 65 -2.63 8.41 -2.44
C ASN A 65 -1.87 9.68 -2.08
N THR A 66 -0.68 9.54 -1.52
CA THR A 66 0.11 10.72 -1.21
C THR A 66 0.68 11.30 -2.48
N THR A 67 0.52 12.60 -2.62
CA THR A 67 1.17 13.37 -3.68
C THR A 67 2.67 13.49 -3.42
N HIS A 68 3.15 12.95 -2.33
CA HIS A 68 4.56 12.81 -2.15
C HIS A 68 5.04 11.87 -3.21
N PHE A 69 5.80 12.38 -4.04
CA PHE A 69 6.54 11.57 -4.94
C PHE A 69 7.36 10.59 -4.13
N CYS A 70 6.87 9.39 -4.04
CA CYS A 70 7.73 8.29 -3.66
C CYS A 70 8.74 8.21 -4.78
N ASN A 71 9.69 9.10 -4.73
CA ASN A 71 10.70 9.23 -5.74
C ASN A 71 11.56 7.99 -5.63
N MET A 72 11.53 7.16 -6.64
CA MET A 72 12.22 5.88 -6.61
C MET A 72 13.73 6.02 -6.53
N THR A 73 14.24 7.23 -6.71
CA THR A 73 15.68 7.46 -6.76
C THR A 73 16.27 7.93 -5.45
N GLU A 74 15.45 8.27 -4.47
CA GLU A 74 15.94 8.77 -3.20
C GLU A 74 15.54 7.85 -2.06
N ALA A 75 16.52 7.48 -1.24
CA ALA A 75 16.25 6.79 0.01
C ALA A 75 15.64 7.80 0.98
N HIS A 76 14.32 7.84 1.06
CA HIS A 76 13.63 8.71 1.99
C HIS A 76 12.77 7.89 2.93
N GLU A 77 12.46 8.46 4.06
CA GLU A 77 11.55 7.82 5.00
C GLU A 77 10.18 7.70 4.36
N HIS A 78 9.67 6.48 4.31
CA HIS A 78 8.35 6.23 3.78
C HIS A 78 7.44 5.75 4.90
N ASN A 79 6.71 6.69 5.47
CA ASN A 79 5.77 6.42 6.55
C ASN A 79 4.36 6.40 6.01
N ALA A 80 3.60 5.39 6.37
CA ALA A 80 2.23 5.27 5.92
C ALA A 80 1.29 5.03 7.10
N VAL A 81 0.17 5.74 7.10
CA VAL A 81 -0.91 5.53 8.05
C VAL A 81 -2.17 5.29 7.24
N LEU A 82 -2.75 4.09 7.36
CA LEU A 82 -3.92 3.69 6.61
C LEU A 82 -5.10 3.43 7.55
N ALA A 83 -6.27 3.96 7.19
CA ALA A 83 -7.53 3.57 7.79
C ALA A 83 -8.18 2.53 6.89
N VAL A 84 -8.56 1.39 7.45
CA VAL A 84 -9.15 0.28 6.70
C VAL A 84 -10.52 -0.04 7.28
N CYS A 85 -11.54 -0.14 6.42
CA CYS A 85 -12.87 -0.50 6.85
C CYS A 85 -12.97 -1.98 7.16
N ASN A 86 -13.52 -2.31 8.33
CA ASN A 86 -13.78 -3.69 8.74
C ASN A 86 -14.72 -4.42 7.81
N ASP A 87 -15.70 -3.71 7.26
CA ASP A 87 -16.81 -4.34 6.56
C ASP A 87 -16.59 -4.45 5.06
N CYS A 88 -16.17 -3.36 4.41
CA CYS A 88 -16.04 -3.35 2.95
C CYS A 88 -14.58 -3.38 2.45
N GLY A 89 -13.62 -3.20 3.33
CA GLY A 89 -12.21 -3.28 2.96
C GLY A 89 -11.64 -2.02 2.33
N VAL A 90 -12.44 -0.96 2.16
CA VAL A 90 -11.90 0.29 1.61
C VAL A 90 -10.80 0.83 2.52
N ALA A 91 -9.75 1.33 1.92
CA ALA A 91 -8.64 1.91 2.66
C ALA A 91 -8.39 3.35 2.23
N GLU A 92 -8.04 4.17 3.19
CA GLU A 92 -7.70 5.56 2.96
C GLU A 92 -6.37 5.86 3.63
N GLU A 93 -5.48 6.52 2.91
CA GLU A 93 -4.22 6.96 3.48
C GLU A 93 -4.43 8.28 4.22
N LEU A 94 -4.03 8.32 5.48
CA LEU A 94 -4.16 9.48 6.32
C LEU A 94 -2.89 10.31 6.31
N GLN A 95 -3.01 11.59 6.65
CA GLN A 95 -1.84 12.46 6.75
C GLN A 95 -0.92 11.96 7.86
N THR A 96 0.36 11.86 7.57
CA THR A 96 1.33 11.26 8.48
C THR A 96 1.98 12.21 9.45
N ASP A 97 1.87 13.53 9.24
CA ASP A 97 2.63 14.52 10.02
C ASP A 97 2.41 14.40 11.54
N LEU A 98 1.15 14.36 11.95
CA LEU A 98 0.82 14.23 13.36
C LEU A 98 1.26 12.87 13.91
N PHE A 99 1.01 11.81 13.15
CA PHE A 99 1.36 10.46 13.56
C PHE A 99 2.87 10.29 13.64
N SER A 100 3.62 10.89 12.72
CA SER A 100 5.08 10.86 12.75
C SER A 100 5.63 11.47 14.03
N LYS A 101 5.07 12.59 14.47
CA LYS A 101 5.49 13.22 15.71
C LYS A 101 5.20 12.33 16.92
N ILE A 102 4.03 11.72 16.97
CA ILE A 102 3.65 10.83 18.05
C ILE A 102 4.56 9.59 18.06
N ILE A 103 4.78 8.99 16.94
CA ILE A 103 5.62 7.79 16.82
C ILE A 103 7.05 8.09 17.21
N LYS A 104 7.59 9.22 16.76
CA LYS A 104 8.97 9.60 17.09
C LYS A 104 9.14 9.95 18.57
N SER A 105 8.07 10.36 19.25
CA SER A 105 8.11 10.60 20.69
C SER A 105 8.09 9.31 21.50
N ILE A 106 7.69 8.20 20.90
CA ILE A 106 7.72 6.89 21.54
C ILE A 106 9.18 6.44 21.54
N LYS A 107 9.78 6.41 22.72
CA LYS A 107 11.17 6.00 22.84
C LYS A 107 11.26 4.50 22.92
N SER A 108 11.53 3.88 21.81
CA SER A 108 11.91 2.48 21.82
C SER A 108 13.33 2.37 22.34
N LYS A 109 13.52 1.55 23.33
CA LYS A 109 14.78 1.54 24.05
C LYS A 109 15.90 0.81 23.35
N LYS A 110 15.78 0.18 22.25
CA LYS A 110 16.91 -0.44 21.54
C LYS A 110 16.55 -1.40 20.42
N LYS A 111 15.26 -1.67 20.19
CA LYS A 111 14.91 -2.72 19.24
C LYS A 111 14.28 -2.22 17.96
N PHE A 112 13.69 -1.05 17.99
CA PHE A 112 12.92 -0.55 16.85
C PHE A 112 13.38 0.82 16.42
N ASN A 113 13.45 1.00 15.12
CA ASN A 113 13.73 2.27 14.47
C ASN A 113 12.44 2.75 13.81
N PHE A 114 11.95 3.92 14.22
CA PHE A 114 10.70 4.47 13.72
C PHE A 114 10.90 5.44 12.54
N ASN A 115 12.01 5.35 11.85
CA ASN A 115 12.23 6.18 10.66
C ASN A 115 11.35 5.76 9.50
N ASN A 116 11.05 4.47 9.40
CA ASN A 116 10.08 3.94 8.43
C ASN A 116 9.05 3.12 9.18
N PHE A 117 7.79 3.51 9.12
CA PHE A 117 6.74 2.77 9.80
C PHE A 117 5.48 2.66 8.96
N ASN A 118 4.71 1.63 9.25
CA ASN A 118 3.40 1.38 8.68
C ASN A 118 2.41 1.25 9.84
N LEU A 119 1.43 2.12 9.90
CA LEU A 119 0.39 2.07 10.90
C LEU A 119 -0.95 1.81 10.22
N GLU A 120 -1.65 0.77 10.64
CA GLU A 120 -2.95 0.43 10.09
C GLU A 120 -4.00 0.56 11.18
N ILE A 121 -5.01 1.39 10.92
CA ILE A 121 -6.14 1.60 11.83
C ILE A 121 -7.35 0.92 11.25
N THR A 122 -7.91 -0.04 11.97
CA THR A 122 -9.11 -0.75 11.54
C THR A 122 -10.34 -0.08 12.15
N THR A 123 -11.26 0.37 11.32
CA THR A 123 -12.48 1.06 11.73
C THR A 123 -13.58 0.79 10.72
N THR A 124 -14.69 1.52 10.79
CA THR A 124 -15.79 1.38 9.85
C THR A 124 -15.92 2.65 9.03
N CYS A 125 -16.03 2.52 7.70
CA CYS A 125 -16.15 3.69 6.84
C CYS A 125 -17.56 4.30 6.94
N LYS A 126 -17.69 5.53 6.41
CA LYS A 126 -18.95 6.27 6.50
C LYS A 126 -20.11 5.56 5.82
N GLU A 127 -19.85 4.83 4.74
CA GLU A 127 -20.89 4.12 4.01
C GLU A 127 -21.37 2.86 4.72
N CYS A 128 -20.50 2.25 5.54
CA CYS A 128 -20.82 1.05 6.30
C CYS A 128 -21.36 1.34 7.70
N ASN A 129 -21.24 2.56 8.13
CA ASN A 129 -21.66 2.95 9.49
C ASN A 129 -23.13 3.31 9.54
#